data_80ef81f3b65ffb71f9a2840e93e67d8b
#
_entry.id   80ef81f3b65ffb71f9a2840e93e67d8b
#
_cell.length_a   1.000
_cell.length_b   1.000
_cell.length_c   1.000
_cell.angle_alpha   90.00
_cell.angle_beta   90.00
_cell.angle_gamma   90.00
#
_symmetry.space_group_name_H-M   'P 1'
#
loop_
_entity.id
_entity.type
_entity.pdbx_description
1 polymer ?
#
loop_
_entity_poly.entity_id
_entity_poly.type
_entity_poly.pdbx_seq_one_letter_code
_entity_poly.pdbx_strand_id
1 'polypeptide(L)'
;MNISANPAAVHKPLGKYCHTTLVPASARWLVVSGQVGIDKNGKLATKFRKQAEQCFRNILACLRENRMRKGDLVKTTVYLTDSRFVDDYRLARSRVIGDVTLFTSTLVVVDGLASPDILIEIEAWAAKA
;
A
#
# COMPACT_ATOMS: atom_id res chain seq x y z
N MET A 1 7.44 3.86 -18.40
CA MET A 1 7.36 2.71 -17.49
C MET A 1 8.20 2.94 -16.25
N ASN A 2 7.63 2.66 -15.09
CA ASN A 2 8.37 2.75 -13.83
C ASN A 2 9.38 1.60 -13.74
N ILE A 3 10.57 1.89 -13.21
CA ILE A 3 11.63 0.89 -13.09
C ILE A 3 11.95 0.67 -11.62
N SER A 4 11.65 -0.53 -11.13
CA SER A 4 11.91 -0.93 -9.75
C SER A 4 13.25 -1.64 -9.65
N ALA A 5 14.01 -1.38 -8.60
CA ALA A 5 15.32 -1.96 -8.41
C ALA A 5 15.67 -2.15 -6.93
N ASN A 6 16.60 -3.08 -6.70
CA ASN A 6 17.19 -3.34 -5.38
C ASN A 6 18.71 -3.25 -5.52
N PRO A 7 19.32 -2.09 -5.15
CA PRO A 7 20.77 -1.94 -5.26
C PRO A 7 21.52 -2.99 -4.46
N ALA A 8 22.62 -3.52 -5.01
CA ALA A 8 23.43 -4.53 -4.35
C ALA A 8 24.07 -4.05 -3.03
N ALA A 9 24.25 -2.72 -2.91
CA ALA A 9 24.85 -2.11 -1.71
C ALA A 9 23.86 -2.00 -0.54
N VAL A 10 22.59 -2.33 -0.76
CA VAL A 10 21.54 -2.29 0.27
C VAL A 10 21.11 -3.72 0.58
N HIS A 11 20.76 -4.00 1.84
CA HIS A 11 20.26 -5.33 2.21
C HIS A 11 19.06 -5.72 1.35
N LYS A 12 18.80 -7.02 1.21
CA LYS A 12 17.60 -7.49 0.51
C LYS A 12 16.34 -6.97 1.21
N PRO A 13 15.28 -6.66 0.45
CA PRO A 13 14.02 -6.28 1.07
C PRO A 13 13.54 -7.32 2.10
N LEU A 14 13.01 -6.83 3.21
CA LEU A 14 12.53 -7.69 4.30
C LEU A 14 11.15 -8.29 3.99
N GLY A 15 10.52 -7.89 2.91
CA GLY A 15 9.19 -8.34 2.49
C GLY A 15 8.98 -8.12 1.00
N LYS A 16 7.72 -8.10 0.57
CA LYS A 16 7.34 -7.94 -0.84
C LYS A 16 7.30 -6.46 -1.22
N TYR A 17 8.46 -5.86 -1.40
CA TYR A 17 8.62 -4.49 -1.88
C TYR A 17 9.98 -4.37 -2.58
N CYS A 18 10.25 -3.22 -3.19
CA CYS A 18 11.56 -2.90 -3.75
C CYS A 18 12.14 -1.67 -3.05
N HIS A 19 13.45 -1.49 -3.15
CA HIS A 19 14.10 -0.35 -2.50
C HIS A 19 13.91 0.95 -3.29
N THR A 20 13.85 0.88 -4.62
CA THR A 20 13.71 2.09 -5.44
C THR A 20 12.71 1.87 -6.57
N THR A 21 12.07 2.96 -6.98
CA THR A 21 11.31 3.01 -8.22
C THR A 21 11.64 4.32 -8.92
N LEU A 22 12.20 4.20 -10.13
CA LEU A 22 12.49 5.36 -10.98
C LEU A 22 11.29 5.63 -11.86
N VAL A 23 10.78 6.86 -11.80
CA VAL A 23 9.58 7.28 -12.52
C VAL A 23 10.00 8.15 -13.70
N PRO A 24 9.51 7.88 -14.93
CA PRO A 24 9.83 8.70 -16.09
C PRO A 24 9.33 10.14 -15.93
N ALA A 25 10.06 11.10 -16.49
CA ALA A 25 9.67 12.52 -16.43
C ALA A 25 8.29 12.80 -17.06
N SER A 26 7.87 11.98 -18.02
CA SER A 26 6.59 12.14 -18.72
C SER A 26 5.39 11.56 -17.96
N ALA A 27 5.60 10.95 -16.80
CA ALA A 27 4.53 10.25 -16.09
C ALA A 27 3.52 11.23 -15.48
N ARG A 28 2.25 10.80 -15.53
CA ARG A 28 1.18 11.40 -14.71
C ARG A 28 1.27 10.82 -13.31
N TRP A 29 1.13 11.65 -12.31
CA TRP A 29 1.14 11.23 -10.91
C TRP A 29 -0.27 11.17 -10.34
N LEU A 30 -0.52 10.18 -9.52
CA LEU A 30 -1.73 10.05 -8.70
C LEU A 30 -1.31 9.94 -7.25
N VAL A 31 -1.91 10.76 -6.41
CA VAL A 31 -1.71 10.70 -4.96
C VAL A 31 -3.03 10.23 -4.35
N VAL A 32 -2.96 9.16 -3.56
CA VAL A 32 -4.13 8.57 -2.91
C VAL A 32 -4.02 8.84 -1.41
N SER A 33 -5.03 9.51 -0.86
CA SER A 33 -5.13 9.75 0.58
C SER A 33 -5.04 8.45 1.37
N GLY A 34 -4.67 8.54 2.63
CA GLY A 34 -4.69 7.39 3.52
C GLY A 34 -6.04 6.68 3.48
N GLN A 35 -6.01 5.41 3.15
CA GLN A 35 -7.19 4.55 3.09
C GLN A 35 -7.25 3.70 4.35
N VAL A 36 -8.42 3.61 4.93
CA VAL A 36 -8.69 2.76 6.09
C VAL A 36 -9.62 1.62 5.67
N GLY A 37 -9.90 0.68 6.58
CA GLY A 37 -10.66 -0.52 6.26
C GLY A 37 -12.18 -0.30 6.16
N ILE A 38 -12.60 0.80 5.54
CA ILE A 38 -14.01 1.17 5.36
C ILE A 38 -14.40 0.91 3.91
N ASP A 39 -15.50 0.17 3.70
CA ASP A 39 -16.00 -0.14 2.37
C ASP A 39 -16.84 1.02 1.80
N LYS A 40 -17.31 0.85 0.56
CA LYS A 40 -18.11 1.88 -0.13
C LYS A 40 -19.44 2.20 0.55
N ASN A 41 -19.91 1.33 1.44
CA ASN A 41 -21.14 1.54 2.20
C ASN A 41 -20.88 2.22 3.55
N GLY A 42 -19.63 2.60 3.83
CA GLY A 42 -19.24 3.27 5.06
C GLY A 42 -19.02 2.33 6.23
N LYS A 43 -18.90 1.03 5.99
CA LYS A 43 -18.72 0.04 7.05
C LYS A 43 -17.25 -0.29 7.28
N LEU A 44 -16.79 -0.12 8.52
CA LEU A 44 -15.45 -0.50 8.95
C LEU A 44 -15.44 -2.00 9.26
N ALA A 45 -14.49 -2.74 8.67
CA ALA A 45 -14.25 -4.13 9.02
C ALA A 45 -13.73 -4.22 10.46
N THR A 46 -14.13 -5.27 11.20
CA THR A 46 -13.74 -5.42 12.61
C THR A 46 -12.38 -6.09 12.77
N LYS A 47 -12.05 -7.04 11.89
CA LYS A 47 -10.80 -7.80 12.00
C LYS A 47 -9.68 -7.08 11.25
N PHE A 48 -8.48 -7.09 11.82
CA PHE A 48 -7.33 -6.41 11.23
C PHE A 48 -7.09 -6.81 9.77
N ARG A 49 -7.06 -8.12 9.49
CA ARG A 49 -6.77 -8.59 8.12
C ARG A 49 -7.80 -8.05 7.13
N LYS A 50 -9.08 -8.02 7.52
CA LYS A 50 -10.13 -7.49 6.64
C LYS A 50 -10.00 -5.99 6.44
N GLN A 51 -9.58 -5.26 7.48
CA GLN A 51 -9.27 -3.84 7.32
C GLN A 51 -8.12 -3.65 6.32
N ALA A 52 -7.05 -4.41 6.46
CA ALA A 52 -5.88 -4.30 5.57
C ALA A 52 -6.24 -4.62 4.12
N GLU A 53 -7.01 -5.70 3.89
CA GLU A 53 -7.49 -6.05 2.55
C GLU A 53 -8.34 -4.92 1.96
N GLN A 54 -9.22 -4.33 2.75
CA GLN A 54 -10.09 -3.25 2.30
C GLN A 54 -9.27 -1.99 1.94
N CYS A 55 -8.24 -1.66 2.71
CA CYS A 55 -7.34 -0.56 2.36
C CYS A 55 -6.78 -0.73 0.94
N PHE A 56 -6.25 -1.91 0.63
CA PHE A 56 -5.71 -2.18 -0.69
C PHE A 56 -6.79 -2.17 -1.78
N ARG A 57 -7.98 -2.70 -1.50
CA ARG A 57 -9.09 -2.65 -2.46
C ARG A 57 -9.50 -1.22 -2.76
N ASN A 58 -9.51 -0.36 -1.75
CA ASN A 58 -9.80 1.05 -1.93
C ASN A 58 -8.74 1.74 -2.81
N ILE A 59 -7.47 1.44 -2.57
CA ILE A 59 -6.37 1.96 -3.39
C ILE A 59 -6.54 1.51 -4.84
N LEU A 60 -6.82 0.22 -5.07
CA LEU A 60 -7.03 -0.29 -6.43
C LEU A 60 -8.22 0.38 -7.12
N ALA A 61 -9.27 0.68 -6.38
CA ALA A 61 -10.43 1.42 -6.92
C ALA A 61 -10.02 2.84 -7.34
N CYS A 62 -9.23 3.54 -6.52
CA CYS A 62 -8.71 4.86 -6.85
C CYS A 62 -7.82 4.82 -8.11
N LEU A 63 -7.00 3.78 -8.25
CA LEU A 63 -6.18 3.59 -9.43
C LEU A 63 -7.06 3.42 -10.69
N ARG A 64 -8.05 2.53 -10.63
CA ARG A 64 -8.95 2.27 -11.77
C ARG A 64 -9.68 3.53 -12.22
N GLU A 65 -10.14 4.35 -11.30
CA GLU A 65 -10.79 5.62 -11.62
C GLU A 65 -9.90 6.52 -12.48
N ASN A 66 -8.58 6.40 -12.29
CA ASN A 66 -7.58 7.20 -12.99
C ASN A 66 -6.89 6.41 -14.12
N ARG A 67 -7.48 5.30 -14.56
CA ARG A 67 -6.95 4.45 -15.64
C ARG A 67 -5.56 3.91 -15.33
N MET A 68 -5.32 3.61 -14.06
CA MET A 68 -4.08 3.01 -13.58
C MET A 68 -4.34 1.62 -13.00
N ARG A 69 -3.29 0.84 -12.86
CA ARG A 69 -3.31 -0.52 -12.33
C ARG A 69 -2.32 -0.64 -11.17
N LYS A 70 -2.34 -1.75 -10.47
CA LYS A 70 -1.41 -2.01 -9.37
C LYS A 70 0.06 -1.91 -9.80
N GLY A 71 0.38 -2.23 -11.05
CA GLY A 71 1.73 -2.08 -11.61
C GLY A 71 2.18 -0.62 -11.73
N ASP A 72 1.28 0.34 -11.62
CA ASP A 72 1.61 1.77 -11.63
C ASP A 72 1.90 2.32 -10.24
N LEU A 73 1.75 1.51 -9.17
CA LEU A 73 2.08 1.91 -7.82
C LEU A 73 3.58 2.19 -7.70
N VAL A 74 3.91 3.32 -7.10
CA VAL A 74 5.30 3.76 -6.86
C VAL A 74 5.67 3.59 -5.41
N LYS A 75 4.76 3.97 -4.50
CA LYS A 75 5.04 3.96 -3.07
C LYS A 75 3.77 3.79 -2.26
N THR A 76 3.88 3.01 -1.20
CA THR A 76 2.90 3.02 -0.11
C THR A 76 3.58 3.37 1.20
N THR A 77 2.86 4.04 2.09
CA THR A 77 3.22 4.16 3.50
C THR A 77 2.12 3.48 4.29
N VAL A 78 2.52 2.53 5.13
CA VAL A 78 1.61 1.70 5.92
C VAL A 78 1.75 2.10 7.38
N TYR A 79 0.63 2.48 8.00
CA TYR A 79 0.55 2.84 9.41
C TYR A 79 -0.21 1.75 10.15
N LEU A 80 0.46 1.09 11.10
CA LEU A 80 -0.13 0.07 11.97
C LEU A 80 -0.22 0.57 13.39
N THR A 81 -1.25 0.16 14.12
CA THR A 81 -1.39 0.53 15.54
C THR A 81 -0.70 -0.47 16.48
N ASP A 82 -0.19 -1.58 15.95
CA ASP A 82 0.50 -2.61 16.75
C ASP A 82 1.46 -3.40 15.87
N SER A 83 2.69 -3.58 16.32
CA SER A 83 3.72 -4.32 15.58
C SER A 83 3.35 -5.80 15.37
N ARG A 84 2.47 -6.35 16.21
CA ARG A 84 2.01 -7.73 16.07
C ARG A 84 1.16 -7.95 14.82
N PHE A 85 0.69 -6.88 14.16
CA PHE A 85 -0.10 -6.97 12.94
C PHE A 85 0.75 -7.10 11.67
N VAL A 86 2.09 -7.05 11.75
CA VAL A 86 2.95 -7.04 10.55
C VAL A 86 2.74 -8.29 9.70
N ASP A 87 2.67 -9.47 10.31
CA ASP A 87 2.50 -10.72 9.55
C ASP A 87 1.13 -10.78 8.86
N ASP A 88 0.07 -10.38 9.56
CA ASP A 88 -1.27 -10.31 8.97
C ASP A 88 -1.37 -9.26 7.86
N TYR A 89 -0.65 -8.14 8.01
CA TYR A 89 -0.53 -7.15 6.94
C TYR A 89 0.09 -7.78 5.69
N ARG A 90 1.18 -8.52 5.85
CA ARG A 90 1.86 -9.18 4.72
C ARG A 90 0.95 -10.16 4.01
N LEU A 91 0.16 -10.93 4.76
CA LEU A 91 -0.82 -11.85 4.18
C LEU A 91 -1.92 -11.12 3.40
N ALA A 92 -2.43 -10.03 3.95
CA ALA A 92 -3.44 -9.22 3.28
C ALA A 92 -2.89 -8.60 1.97
N ARG A 93 -1.66 -8.10 2.00
CA ARG A 93 -1.00 -7.56 0.83
C ARG A 93 -0.85 -8.62 -0.27
N SER A 94 -0.36 -9.80 0.10
CA SER A 94 -0.21 -10.89 -0.86
C SER A 94 -1.55 -11.27 -1.47
N ARG A 95 -2.61 -11.30 -0.68
CA ARG A 95 -3.94 -11.69 -1.14
C ARG A 95 -4.52 -10.69 -2.16
N VAL A 96 -4.37 -9.40 -1.93
CA VAL A 96 -5.02 -8.36 -2.75
C VAL A 96 -4.11 -7.87 -3.87
N ILE A 97 -2.84 -7.63 -3.57
CA ILE A 97 -1.87 -7.09 -4.54
C ILE A 97 -1.15 -8.22 -5.29
N GLY A 98 -0.86 -9.31 -4.61
CA GLY A 98 -0.06 -10.41 -5.16
C GLY A 98 1.43 -10.23 -4.85
N ASP A 99 2.20 -11.31 -5.12
CA ASP A 99 3.61 -11.36 -4.72
C ASP A 99 4.57 -10.86 -5.81
N VAL A 100 4.09 -10.70 -7.05
CA VAL A 100 4.94 -10.29 -8.17
C VAL A 100 4.91 -8.78 -8.42
N THR A 101 3.91 -8.08 -7.90
CA THR A 101 3.82 -6.62 -8.03
C THR A 101 4.59 -5.98 -6.90
N LEU A 102 5.73 -5.34 -7.23
CA LEU A 102 6.61 -4.73 -6.25
C LEU A 102 6.66 -3.20 -6.46
N PHE A 103 6.65 -2.47 -5.36
CA PHE A 103 6.79 -1.02 -5.32
C PHE A 103 7.49 -0.66 -4.01
N THR A 104 7.90 0.59 -3.86
CA THR A 104 8.52 1.01 -2.60
C THR A 104 7.49 1.06 -1.48
N SER A 105 7.89 0.73 -0.27
CA SER A 105 6.99 0.73 0.87
C SER A 105 7.73 1.07 2.15
N THR A 106 7.10 1.86 2.99
CA THR A 106 7.54 2.14 4.35
C THR A 106 6.43 1.75 5.29
N LEU A 107 6.76 1.02 6.35
CA LEU A 107 5.80 0.60 7.36
C LEU A 107 6.25 1.14 8.71
N VAL A 108 5.31 1.80 9.41
CA VAL A 108 5.57 2.35 10.74
C VAL A 108 4.44 1.97 11.69
N VAL A 109 4.78 1.84 12.96
CA VAL A 109 3.79 1.62 14.02
C VAL A 109 3.55 2.98 14.69
N VAL A 110 2.29 3.32 14.86
CA VAL A 110 1.84 4.59 15.44
C VAL A 110 0.98 4.36 16.66
N ASP A 111 0.84 5.39 17.49
CA ASP A 111 0.04 5.33 18.71
C ASP A 111 -1.44 5.08 18.44
N GLY A 112 -1.97 5.63 17.37
CA GLY A 112 -3.37 5.49 17.01
C GLY A 112 -3.67 6.20 15.70
N LEU A 113 -4.85 5.94 15.18
CA LEU A 113 -5.37 6.54 13.96
C LEU A 113 -6.59 7.38 14.31
N ALA A 114 -7.36 7.80 13.30
CA ALA A 114 -8.47 8.74 13.51
C ALA A 114 -9.56 8.21 14.45
N SER A 115 -9.67 6.89 14.59
CA SER A 115 -10.61 6.23 15.50
C SER A 115 -9.92 5.05 16.17
N PRO A 116 -10.27 4.70 17.44
CA PRO A 116 -9.68 3.55 18.13
C PRO A 116 -9.88 2.22 17.42
N ASP A 117 -10.94 2.09 16.63
CA ASP A 117 -11.26 0.86 15.92
C ASP A 117 -10.52 0.72 14.58
N ILE A 118 -9.88 1.79 14.12
CA ILE A 118 -9.05 1.76 12.91
C ILE A 118 -7.66 1.28 13.29
N LEU A 119 -7.27 0.12 12.75
CA LEU A 119 -6.04 -0.59 13.12
C LEU A 119 -4.93 -0.41 12.09
N ILE A 120 -5.27 0.01 10.88
CA ILE A 120 -4.34 0.21 9.77
C ILE A 120 -4.83 1.34 8.88
N GLU A 121 -3.87 2.07 8.34
CA GLU A 121 -4.10 3.06 7.28
C GLU A 121 -2.98 2.96 6.27
N ILE A 122 -3.30 3.08 4.97
CA ILE A 122 -2.31 3.01 3.89
C ILE A 122 -2.53 4.17 2.94
N GLU A 123 -1.49 4.97 2.71
CA GLU A 123 -1.48 5.98 1.64
C GLU A 123 -0.64 5.49 0.47
N ALA A 124 -0.89 6.00 -0.72
CA ALA A 124 -0.23 5.50 -1.91
C ALA A 124 0.07 6.63 -2.91
N TRP A 125 1.15 6.42 -3.67
CA TRP A 125 1.52 7.22 -4.84
C TRP A 125 1.63 6.27 -6.02
N ALA A 126 1.11 6.68 -7.16
CA ALA A 126 1.20 5.94 -8.41
C ALA A 126 1.61 6.88 -9.54
N ALA A 127 2.21 6.32 -10.58
CA ALA A 127 2.64 7.09 -11.73
C ALA A 127 2.55 6.25 -13.00
N LYS A 128 2.15 6.88 -14.09
CA LYS A 128 2.01 6.21 -15.39
C LYS A 128 2.39 7.16 -16.51
N ALA A 129 3.31 6.70 -17.33
CA ALA A 129 3.71 7.44 -18.52
C ALA A 129 2.62 7.42 -19.60
#